data_032291088aea206e40210f8933c32745
#
_entry.id   032291088aea206e40210f8933c32745
#
_cell.length_a   1.000
_cell.length_b   1.000
_cell.length_c   1.000
_cell.angle_alpha   90.00
_cell.angle_beta   90.00
_cell.angle_gamma   90.00
#
_symmetry.space_group_name_H-M   'P 1'
#
loop_
_entity.id
_entity.type
_entity.pdbx_description
1 polymer ?
#
loop_
_entity_poly.entity_id
_entity_poly.type
_entity_poly.pdbx_seq_one_letter_code
_entity_poly.pdbx_strand_id
1 'polypeptide(L)'
;MKHNSFFWASYADLMTSLFFIMLVLFILTTVMLKRQVDEIEKVKEATEEQMEKIREIENAVNEIDTTYFEYNQEHKKHILKIDVSFDVGSSDIENIPLDIREKLLDAGHAIRNFISAASQRYGVKYLLVVEGQASKDYFQRNYELSYERALALVKYWEQYGLLFNKDECELIISGSGQSGSLRVEPDVKGNSANQRFLIHIIPKPGVIEQIKLKKQ
;
A
#
# COMPACT_ATOMS: atom_id res chain seq x y z
N MET A 1 -83.44 -18.95 15.58
CA MET A 1 -82.44 -18.07 15.02
C MET A 1 -81.36 -17.67 16.05
N LYS A 2 -80.70 -18.61 16.73
CA LYS A 2 -79.64 -18.28 17.71
C LYS A 2 -78.25 -18.82 17.36
N HIS A 3 -78.06 -19.49 16.20
CA HIS A 3 -76.80 -20.14 15.82
C HIS A 3 -75.77 -19.21 15.10
N ASN A 4 -76.21 -18.12 14.50
CA ASN A 4 -75.33 -17.25 13.74
C ASN A 4 -74.49 -16.28 14.59
N SER A 5 -74.94 -15.91 15.79
CA SER A 5 -74.20 -14.92 16.61
C SER A 5 -72.91 -15.50 17.22
N PHE A 6 -72.87 -16.78 17.50
CA PHE A 6 -71.73 -17.46 18.09
C PHE A 6 -70.56 -17.60 17.02
N PHE A 7 -70.94 -17.88 15.76
CA PHE A 7 -69.98 -17.95 14.67
C PHE A 7 -69.28 -16.60 14.41
N TRP A 8 -70.04 -15.51 14.39
CA TRP A 8 -69.51 -14.17 14.18
C TRP A 8 -68.59 -13.71 15.33
N ALA A 9 -68.91 -14.07 16.59
CA ALA A 9 -68.06 -13.74 17.72
C ALA A 9 -66.72 -14.50 17.68
N SER A 10 -66.76 -15.80 17.34
CA SER A 10 -65.53 -16.60 17.18
C SER A 10 -64.67 -16.15 15.99
N TYR A 11 -65.29 -15.75 14.88
CA TYR A 11 -64.61 -15.22 13.72
C TYR A 11 -63.95 -13.88 14.04
N ALA A 12 -64.62 -12.97 14.73
CA ALA A 12 -64.06 -11.68 15.13
C ALA A 12 -62.87 -11.83 16.07
N ASP A 13 -62.92 -12.78 17.02
CA ASP A 13 -61.82 -13.08 17.93
C ASP A 13 -60.59 -13.62 17.20
N LEU A 14 -60.80 -14.54 16.25
CA LEU A 14 -59.73 -15.07 15.41
C LEU A 14 -59.08 -13.97 14.54
N MET A 15 -59.88 -13.09 13.94
CA MET A 15 -59.37 -11.96 13.13
C MET A 15 -58.62 -10.95 14.00
N THR A 16 -59.09 -10.67 15.20
CA THR A 16 -58.45 -9.75 16.13
C THR A 16 -57.11 -10.32 16.61
N SER A 17 -57.06 -11.59 16.96
CA SER A 17 -55.79 -12.24 17.34
C SER A 17 -54.79 -12.29 16.21
N LEU A 18 -55.23 -12.59 14.98
CA LEU A 18 -54.38 -12.55 13.79
C LEU A 18 -53.81 -11.14 13.52
N PHE A 19 -54.65 -10.11 13.68
CA PHE A 19 -54.26 -8.71 13.54
C PHE A 19 -53.18 -8.36 14.57
N PHE A 20 -53.32 -8.73 15.83
CA PHE A 20 -52.28 -8.46 16.85
C PHE A 20 -50.97 -9.20 16.57
N ILE A 21 -51.00 -10.44 16.09
CA ILE A 21 -49.81 -11.18 15.69
C ILE A 21 -49.11 -10.45 14.56
N MET A 22 -49.82 -10.04 13.50
CA MET A 22 -49.29 -9.29 12.38
C MET A 22 -48.70 -7.96 12.84
N LEU A 23 -49.37 -7.25 13.75
CA LEU A 23 -48.87 -5.97 14.27
C LEU A 23 -47.58 -6.15 15.08
N VAL A 24 -47.48 -7.18 15.93
CA VAL A 24 -46.25 -7.51 16.66
C VAL A 24 -45.12 -7.85 15.70
N LEU A 25 -45.39 -8.70 14.70
CA LEU A 25 -44.38 -9.05 13.67
C LEU A 25 -43.94 -7.83 12.89
N PHE A 26 -44.85 -6.93 12.53
CA PHE A 26 -44.49 -5.66 11.83
C PHE A 26 -43.59 -4.79 12.69
N ILE A 27 -43.90 -4.63 13.98
CA ILE A 27 -43.07 -3.86 14.92
C ILE A 27 -41.68 -4.50 15.03
N LEU A 28 -41.60 -5.82 15.23
CA LEU A 28 -40.34 -6.53 15.33
C LEU A 28 -39.48 -6.39 14.06
N THR A 29 -40.07 -6.56 12.87
CA THR A 29 -39.37 -6.41 11.61
C THR A 29 -38.88 -4.98 11.41
N THR A 30 -39.69 -3.98 11.77
CA THR A 30 -39.28 -2.56 11.66
C THR A 30 -38.12 -2.23 12.60
N VAL A 31 -38.13 -2.75 13.85
CA VAL A 31 -37.02 -2.56 14.80
C VAL A 31 -35.74 -3.26 14.32
N MET A 32 -35.86 -4.49 13.80
CA MET A 32 -34.72 -5.21 13.24
C MET A 32 -34.14 -4.49 12.04
N LEU A 33 -34.99 -4.02 11.12
CA LEU A 33 -34.55 -3.27 9.94
C LEU A 33 -33.81 -1.98 10.34
N LYS A 34 -34.38 -1.23 11.30
CA LYS A 34 -33.74 -0.03 11.82
C LYS A 34 -32.35 -0.31 12.39
N ARG A 35 -32.18 -1.36 13.18
CA ARG A 35 -30.85 -1.76 13.70
C ARG A 35 -29.86 -2.10 12.60
N GLN A 36 -30.30 -2.83 11.56
CA GLN A 36 -29.44 -3.15 10.43
C GLN A 36 -29.00 -1.88 9.66
N VAL A 37 -29.91 -0.92 9.45
CA VAL A 37 -29.59 0.35 8.82
C VAL A 37 -28.56 1.12 9.65
N ASP A 38 -28.77 1.23 10.96
CA ASP A 38 -27.84 1.92 11.87
C ASP A 38 -26.46 1.26 11.89
N GLU A 39 -26.37 -0.08 11.80
CA GLU A 39 -25.11 -0.80 11.68
C GLU A 39 -24.41 -0.55 10.34
N ILE A 40 -25.17 -0.58 9.23
CA ILE A 40 -24.63 -0.31 7.90
C ILE A 40 -24.10 1.13 7.83
N GLU A 41 -24.80 2.10 8.38
CA GLU A 41 -24.39 3.50 8.40
C GLU A 41 -23.07 3.67 9.19
N LYS A 42 -22.94 3.06 10.36
CA LYS A 42 -21.70 3.06 11.14
C LYS A 42 -20.52 2.40 10.40
N VAL A 43 -20.76 1.30 9.71
CA VAL A 43 -19.72 0.62 8.91
C VAL A 43 -19.32 1.50 7.74
N LYS A 44 -20.28 2.16 7.09
CA LYS A 44 -20.03 3.07 5.97
C LYS A 44 -19.17 4.26 6.40
N GLU A 45 -19.55 4.96 7.46
CA GLU A 45 -18.77 6.09 8.00
C GLU A 45 -17.34 5.66 8.37
N ALA A 46 -17.19 4.52 9.05
CA ALA A 46 -15.87 3.99 9.40
C ALA A 46 -15.04 3.62 8.16
N THR A 47 -15.68 3.17 7.09
CA THR A 47 -15.01 2.82 5.83
C THR A 47 -14.59 4.08 5.08
N GLU A 48 -15.43 5.11 5.04
CA GLU A 48 -15.12 6.39 4.42
C GLU A 48 -13.93 7.08 5.11
N GLU A 49 -13.92 7.11 6.46
CA GLU A 49 -12.79 7.64 7.24
C GLU A 49 -11.49 6.87 6.96
N GLN A 50 -11.56 5.54 6.83
CA GLN A 50 -10.39 4.73 6.48
C GLN A 50 -9.88 5.00 5.06
N MET A 51 -10.79 5.16 4.10
CA MET A 51 -10.42 5.47 2.72
C MET A 51 -9.80 6.85 2.59
N GLU A 52 -10.30 7.84 3.32
CA GLU A 52 -9.71 9.18 3.35
C GLU A 52 -8.29 9.13 3.91
N LYS A 53 -8.08 8.41 5.00
CA LYS A 53 -6.76 8.22 5.60
C LYS A 53 -5.79 7.48 4.66
N ILE A 54 -6.26 6.48 3.92
CA ILE A 54 -5.44 5.82 2.90
C ILE A 54 -5.04 6.80 1.80
N ARG A 55 -5.96 7.65 1.33
CA ARG A 55 -5.65 8.69 0.34
C ARG A 55 -4.65 9.71 0.84
N GLU A 56 -4.77 10.16 2.09
CA GLU A 56 -3.79 11.06 2.71
C GLU A 56 -2.39 10.42 2.74
N ILE A 57 -2.30 9.15 3.11
CA ILE A 57 -1.03 8.40 3.15
C ILE A 57 -0.47 8.20 1.73
N GLU A 58 -1.31 7.87 0.75
CA GLU A 58 -0.89 7.76 -0.66
C GLU A 58 -0.41 9.10 -1.21
N ASN A 59 -1.08 10.19 -0.89
CA ASN A 59 -0.67 11.54 -1.30
C ASN A 59 0.67 11.93 -0.66
N ALA A 60 0.88 11.61 0.61
CA ALA A 60 2.15 11.87 1.28
C ALA A 60 3.31 11.13 0.61
N VAL A 61 3.10 9.91 0.11
CA VAL A 61 4.14 9.17 -0.63
C VAL A 61 4.57 9.89 -1.90
N ASN A 62 3.68 10.69 -2.50
CA ASN A 62 4.01 11.49 -3.69
C ASN A 62 4.85 12.75 -3.38
N GLU A 63 4.95 13.13 -2.11
CA GLU A 63 5.70 14.32 -1.65
C GLU A 63 7.17 14.03 -1.33
N ILE A 64 7.67 12.82 -1.61
CA ILE A 64 9.08 12.51 -1.45
C ILE A 64 9.93 13.47 -2.30
N ASP A 65 11.13 13.79 -1.81
CA ASP A 65 12.00 14.78 -2.44
C ASP A 65 12.15 14.58 -3.96
N THR A 66 11.53 15.47 -4.72
CA THR A 66 11.52 15.45 -6.19
C THR A 66 12.88 15.72 -6.82
N THR A 67 13.87 16.13 -6.04
CA THR A 67 15.28 16.28 -6.50
C THR A 67 15.84 14.94 -6.92
N TYR A 68 15.56 13.90 -6.14
CA TYR A 68 16.11 12.55 -6.35
C TYR A 68 15.12 11.60 -6.99
N PHE A 69 13.81 11.87 -6.91
CA PHE A 69 12.78 10.93 -7.31
C PHE A 69 11.76 11.53 -8.27
N GLU A 70 11.28 10.68 -9.18
CA GLU A 70 10.10 10.90 -10.01
C GLU A 70 9.07 9.83 -9.68
N TYR A 71 7.85 10.23 -9.31
CA TYR A 71 6.79 9.28 -9.01
C TYR A 71 5.99 8.91 -10.25
N ASN A 72 5.92 7.62 -10.54
CA ASN A 72 5.06 7.08 -11.58
C ASN A 72 3.72 6.62 -10.98
N GLN A 73 2.65 7.33 -11.31
CA GLN A 73 1.32 7.08 -10.75
C GLN A 73 0.70 5.74 -11.21
N GLU A 74 0.98 5.32 -12.44
CA GLU A 74 0.43 4.09 -13.01
C GLU A 74 0.99 2.85 -12.29
N HIS A 75 2.28 2.84 -12.05
CA HIS A 75 2.97 1.73 -11.40
C HIS A 75 3.16 1.91 -9.90
N LYS A 76 2.77 3.07 -9.33
CA LYS A 76 2.96 3.43 -7.92
C LYS A 76 4.39 3.23 -7.43
N LYS A 77 5.36 3.64 -8.25
CA LYS A 77 6.79 3.49 -8.01
C LYS A 77 7.51 4.83 -8.13
N HIS A 78 8.57 4.99 -7.34
CA HIS A 78 9.50 6.10 -7.50
C HIS A 78 10.68 5.65 -8.37
N ILE A 79 10.95 6.40 -9.41
CA ILE A 79 12.12 6.23 -10.26
C ILE A 79 13.22 7.10 -9.67
N LEU A 80 14.37 6.51 -9.36
CA LEU A 80 15.53 7.26 -8.93
C LEU A 80 16.12 8.01 -10.15
N LYS A 81 16.18 9.35 -10.07
CA LYS A 81 16.67 10.24 -11.16
C LYS A 81 18.20 10.32 -11.25
N ILE A 82 18.90 9.40 -10.63
CA ILE A 82 20.35 9.33 -10.63
C ILE A 82 20.75 8.31 -11.69
N ASP A 83 21.49 8.78 -12.70
CA ASP A 83 22.02 7.90 -13.74
C ASP A 83 23.13 7.04 -13.15
N VAL A 84 22.83 5.77 -12.97
CA VAL A 84 23.76 4.79 -12.44
C VAL A 84 24.23 3.91 -13.59
N SER A 85 25.55 3.75 -13.72
CA SER A 85 26.14 2.83 -14.68
C SER A 85 27.08 1.87 -13.96
N PHE A 86 26.82 0.59 -14.13
CA PHE A 86 27.70 -0.47 -13.65
C PHE A 86 28.53 -1.02 -14.81
N ASP A 87 29.72 -1.50 -14.51
CA ASP A 87 30.49 -2.29 -15.45
C ASP A 87 29.72 -3.54 -15.91
N VAL A 88 30.08 -4.05 -17.08
CA VAL A 88 29.40 -5.22 -17.66
C VAL A 88 29.50 -6.43 -16.73
N GLY A 89 28.34 -6.95 -16.33
CA GLY A 89 28.26 -8.10 -15.43
C GLY A 89 28.65 -7.83 -13.97
N SER A 90 28.87 -6.56 -13.60
CA SER A 90 29.27 -6.14 -12.25
C SER A 90 28.08 -5.60 -11.46
N SER A 91 28.11 -5.88 -10.15
CA SER A 91 27.27 -5.26 -9.12
C SER A 91 28.10 -4.43 -8.12
N ASP A 92 29.37 -4.21 -8.42
CA ASP A 92 30.28 -3.48 -7.55
C ASP A 92 29.97 -1.97 -7.56
N ILE A 93 29.46 -1.46 -6.45
CA ILE A 93 29.09 -0.06 -6.30
C ILE A 93 30.32 0.87 -6.19
N GLU A 94 31.47 0.34 -5.78
CA GLU A 94 32.70 1.12 -5.64
C GLU A 94 33.27 1.60 -7.00
N ASN A 95 32.89 0.93 -8.09
CA ASN A 95 33.25 1.34 -9.46
C ASN A 95 32.38 2.49 -9.99
N ILE A 96 31.31 2.86 -9.28
CA ILE A 96 30.48 4.02 -9.61
C ILE A 96 31.24 5.30 -9.17
N PRO A 97 31.26 6.38 -10.00
CA PRO A 97 31.87 7.63 -9.63
C PRO A 97 31.41 8.16 -8.26
N LEU A 98 32.34 8.76 -7.51
CA LEU A 98 32.09 9.19 -6.13
C LEU A 98 30.92 10.17 -6.03
N ASP A 99 30.82 11.12 -6.96
CA ASP A 99 29.74 12.11 -7.00
C ASP A 99 28.34 11.46 -7.19
N ILE A 100 28.28 10.35 -7.93
CA ILE A 100 27.07 9.56 -8.10
C ILE A 100 26.75 8.77 -6.83
N ARG A 101 27.75 8.18 -6.17
CA ARG A 101 27.60 7.47 -4.91
C ARG A 101 27.12 8.39 -3.78
N GLU A 102 27.63 9.62 -3.71
CA GLU A 102 27.15 10.63 -2.76
C GLU A 102 25.67 10.95 -2.99
N LYS A 103 25.24 11.17 -4.23
CA LYS A 103 23.82 11.36 -4.57
C LYS A 103 22.95 10.15 -4.19
N LEU A 104 23.48 8.92 -4.36
CA LEU A 104 22.76 7.71 -3.94
C LEU A 104 22.59 7.65 -2.41
N LEU A 105 23.58 8.13 -1.65
CA LEU A 105 23.50 8.24 -0.20
C LEU A 105 22.48 9.31 0.22
N ASP A 106 22.50 10.48 -0.41
CA ASP A 106 21.56 11.56 -0.17
C ASP A 106 20.11 11.13 -0.47
N ALA A 107 19.90 10.41 -1.58
CA ALA A 107 18.62 9.82 -1.90
C ALA A 107 18.14 8.83 -0.82
N GLY A 108 19.03 8.02 -0.28
CA GLY A 108 18.74 7.14 0.84
C GLY A 108 18.34 7.91 2.11
N HIS A 109 19.02 9.03 2.42
CA HIS A 109 18.65 9.93 3.51
C HIS A 109 17.26 10.55 3.29
N ALA A 110 16.95 10.97 2.07
CA ALA A 110 15.62 11.50 1.73
C ALA A 110 14.51 10.46 1.97
N ILE A 111 14.72 9.21 1.54
CA ILE A 111 13.78 8.10 1.80
C ILE A 111 13.59 7.89 3.31
N ARG A 112 14.67 7.78 4.06
CA ARG A 112 14.61 7.55 5.52
C ARG A 112 13.85 8.68 6.23
N ASN A 113 14.18 9.92 5.91
CA ASN A 113 13.57 11.09 6.54
C ASN A 113 12.07 11.15 6.20
N PHE A 114 11.70 10.87 4.95
CA PHE A 114 10.30 10.78 4.54
C PHE A 114 9.55 9.70 5.31
N ILE A 115 10.07 8.46 5.35
CA ILE A 115 9.43 7.34 6.05
C ILE A 115 9.26 7.64 7.53
N SER A 116 10.29 8.20 8.19
CA SER A 116 10.22 8.54 9.61
C SER A 116 9.17 9.61 9.89
N ALA A 117 9.15 10.69 9.11
CA ALA A 117 8.15 11.75 9.25
C ALA A 117 6.72 11.24 8.98
N ALA A 118 6.54 10.45 7.92
CA ALA A 118 5.24 9.89 7.56
C ALA A 118 4.75 8.85 8.57
N SER A 119 5.65 7.99 9.08
CA SER A 119 5.33 7.01 10.13
C SER A 119 4.89 7.69 11.42
N GLN A 120 5.58 8.76 11.84
CA GLN A 120 5.23 9.53 13.03
C GLN A 120 3.89 10.26 12.84
N ARG A 121 3.65 10.86 11.68
CA ARG A 121 2.42 11.62 11.39
C ARG A 121 1.19 10.73 11.28
N TYR A 122 1.30 9.61 10.59
CA TYR A 122 0.15 8.76 10.26
C TYR A 122 0.05 7.50 11.13
N GLY A 123 1.08 7.18 11.92
CA GLY A 123 1.13 5.96 12.74
C GLY A 123 1.16 4.68 11.91
N VAL A 124 1.72 4.73 10.70
CA VAL A 124 1.74 3.63 9.73
C VAL A 124 3.15 3.14 9.52
N LYS A 125 3.32 1.83 9.50
CA LYS A 125 4.57 1.18 9.11
C LYS A 125 4.62 1.04 7.58
N TYR A 126 5.81 1.27 7.00
CA TYR A 126 6.03 1.19 5.56
C TYR A 126 6.79 -0.06 5.15
N LEU A 127 6.55 -0.50 3.92
CA LEU A 127 7.36 -1.45 3.20
C LEU A 127 8.19 -0.66 2.18
N LEU A 128 9.50 -0.70 2.31
CA LEU A 128 10.45 -0.12 1.37
C LEU A 128 11.04 -1.24 0.51
N VAL A 129 10.75 -1.23 -0.78
CA VAL A 129 11.35 -2.18 -1.72
C VAL A 129 12.37 -1.44 -2.58
N VAL A 130 13.61 -1.86 -2.50
CA VAL A 130 14.70 -1.43 -3.38
C VAL A 130 14.81 -2.44 -4.51
N GLU A 131 14.35 -2.06 -5.70
CA GLU A 131 14.34 -2.91 -6.89
C GLU A 131 15.46 -2.50 -7.85
N GLY A 132 16.35 -3.44 -8.19
CA GLY A 132 17.32 -3.27 -9.26
C GLY A 132 16.77 -3.72 -10.60
N GLN A 133 17.17 -3.01 -11.66
CA GLN A 133 16.91 -3.41 -13.05
C GLN A 133 18.22 -3.65 -13.78
N ALA A 134 18.19 -4.52 -14.79
CA ALA A 134 19.30 -4.79 -15.70
C ALA A 134 18.94 -4.39 -17.14
N SER A 135 19.92 -4.02 -17.94
CA SER A 135 19.73 -3.84 -19.38
C SER A 135 19.35 -5.16 -20.05
N LYS A 136 18.63 -5.06 -21.18
CA LYS A 136 18.31 -6.21 -22.01
C LYS A 136 19.60 -6.67 -22.73
N ASP A 137 20.00 -7.92 -22.52
CA ASP A 137 21.15 -8.53 -23.18
C ASP A 137 21.01 -10.06 -23.18
N TYR A 138 22.06 -10.78 -23.59
CA TYR A 138 22.08 -12.25 -23.57
C TYR A 138 22.64 -12.82 -22.25
N PHE A 139 22.85 -11.99 -21.24
CA PHE A 139 23.37 -12.45 -19.96
C PHE A 139 22.30 -13.24 -19.21
N GLN A 140 22.58 -14.51 -18.96
CA GLN A 140 21.60 -15.46 -18.37
C GLN A 140 21.23 -15.12 -16.93
N ARG A 141 22.10 -14.39 -16.21
CA ARG A 141 21.94 -14.04 -14.79
C ARG A 141 21.45 -12.62 -14.55
N ASN A 142 20.67 -12.06 -15.46
CA ASN A 142 20.17 -10.69 -15.32
C ASN A 142 19.29 -10.47 -14.09
N TYR A 143 18.56 -11.50 -13.63
CA TYR A 143 17.77 -11.42 -12.41
C TYR A 143 18.66 -11.36 -11.16
N GLU A 144 19.64 -12.27 -11.07
CA GLU A 144 20.60 -12.25 -9.98
C GLU A 144 21.42 -10.96 -9.97
N LEU A 145 21.90 -10.53 -11.12
CA LEU A 145 22.68 -9.30 -11.24
C LEU A 145 21.91 -8.07 -10.79
N SER A 146 20.63 -7.97 -11.18
CA SER A 146 19.78 -6.85 -10.76
C SER A 146 19.51 -6.87 -9.24
N TYR A 147 19.33 -8.05 -8.65
CA TYR A 147 19.23 -8.22 -7.20
C TYR A 147 20.54 -7.86 -6.50
N GLU A 148 21.67 -8.34 -7.00
CA GLU A 148 23.00 -8.04 -6.44
C GLU A 148 23.31 -6.55 -6.45
N ARG A 149 22.90 -5.80 -7.49
CA ARG A 149 23.00 -4.34 -7.58
C ARG A 149 22.16 -3.63 -6.53
N ALA A 150 20.90 -4.06 -6.36
CA ALA A 150 20.03 -3.52 -5.31
C ALA A 150 20.58 -3.81 -3.90
N LEU A 151 21.11 -5.02 -3.69
CA LEU A 151 21.80 -5.38 -2.45
C LEU A 151 23.04 -4.54 -2.20
N ALA A 152 23.85 -4.27 -3.24
CA ALA A 152 25.03 -3.44 -3.14
C ALA A 152 24.68 -2.01 -2.71
N LEU A 153 23.58 -1.44 -3.25
CA LEU A 153 23.09 -0.12 -2.83
C LEU A 153 22.69 -0.11 -1.35
N VAL A 154 21.94 -1.11 -0.90
CA VAL A 154 21.51 -1.20 0.51
C VAL A 154 22.71 -1.36 1.44
N LYS A 155 23.68 -2.22 1.09
CA LYS A 155 24.93 -2.38 1.85
C LYS A 155 25.76 -1.09 1.89
N TYR A 156 25.80 -0.35 0.78
CA TYR A 156 26.44 0.95 0.74
C TYR A 156 25.81 1.94 1.71
N TRP A 157 24.46 2.00 1.78
CA TRP A 157 23.75 2.80 2.75
C TRP A 157 24.11 2.39 4.20
N GLU A 158 24.08 1.09 4.50
CA GLU A 158 24.43 0.55 5.81
C GLU A 158 25.88 0.90 6.21
N GLN A 159 26.82 0.79 5.28
CA GLN A 159 28.23 1.11 5.50
C GLN A 159 28.43 2.57 5.91
N TYR A 160 27.63 3.48 5.38
CA TYR A 160 27.66 4.90 5.72
C TYR A 160 26.68 5.27 6.86
N GLY A 161 26.23 4.28 7.63
CA GLY A 161 25.40 4.49 8.82
C GLY A 161 23.94 4.85 8.53
N LEU A 162 23.50 4.71 7.28
CA LEU A 162 22.09 4.91 6.92
C LEU A 162 21.33 3.62 7.18
N LEU A 163 20.65 3.58 8.32
CA LEU A 163 19.81 2.45 8.74
C LEU A 163 18.34 2.86 8.76
N PHE A 164 17.47 1.94 8.38
CA PHE A 164 16.03 2.11 8.49
C PHE A 164 15.53 1.52 9.80
N ASN A 165 14.72 2.29 10.53
CA ASN A 165 14.12 1.83 11.78
C ASN A 165 13.10 0.72 11.51
N LYS A 166 13.30 -0.46 12.12
CA LYS A 166 12.44 -1.64 11.93
C LYS A 166 11.01 -1.44 12.43
N ASP A 167 10.78 -0.49 13.32
CA ASP A 167 9.43 -0.16 13.80
C ASP A 167 8.66 0.71 12.80
N GLU A 168 9.37 1.48 11.97
CA GLU A 168 8.81 2.38 10.98
C GLU A 168 8.78 1.76 9.57
N CYS A 169 9.76 0.91 9.26
CA CYS A 169 10.00 0.41 7.91
C CYS A 169 10.46 -1.05 7.90
N GLU A 170 9.93 -1.82 6.96
CA GLU A 170 10.47 -3.11 6.54
C GLU A 170 11.13 -2.97 5.18
N LEU A 171 12.43 -3.24 5.10
CA LEU A 171 13.21 -3.15 3.87
C LEU A 171 13.22 -4.50 3.16
N ILE A 172 12.89 -4.49 1.87
CA ILE A 172 13.00 -5.62 0.95
C ILE A 172 13.89 -5.26 -0.23
N ILE A 173 14.73 -6.19 -0.64
CA ILE A 173 15.59 -6.07 -1.81
C ILE A 173 15.01 -6.96 -2.90
N SER A 174 14.91 -6.42 -4.12
CA SER A 174 14.34 -7.13 -5.27
C SER A 174 15.19 -6.92 -6.53
N GLY A 175 15.14 -7.88 -7.42
CA GLY A 175 15.73 -7.79 -8.76
C GLY A 175 14.73 -8.20 -9.81
N SER A 176 14.42 -7.31 -10.76
CA SER A 176 13.46 -7.57 -11.85
C SER A 176 14.13 -7.95 -13.18
N GLY A 177 15.46 -8.02 -13.18
CA GLY A 177 16.22 -8.39 -14.37
C GLY A 177 15.95 -7.46 -15.55
N GLN A 178 15.73 -8.08 -16.69
CA GLN A 178 15.41 -7.37 -17.94
C GLN A 178 13.89 -7.28 -18.22
N SER A 179 13.05 -7.75 -17.31
CA SER A 179 11.59 -7.88 -17.50
C SER A 179 10.77 -7.00 -16.56
N GLY A 180 11.42 -6.11 -15.81
CA GLY A 180 10.74 -5.19 -14.89
C GLY A 180 9.83 -4.19 -15.60
N SER A 181 8.91 -3.60 -14.84
CA SER A 181 8.10 -2.47 -15.31
C SER A 181 8.94 -1.20 -15.51
N LEU A 182 8.40 -0.19 -16.17
CA LEU A 182 9.07 1.10 -16.36
C LEU A 182 10.39 1.02 -17.13
N ARG A 183 10.43 0.21 -18.20
CA ARG A 183 11.59 0.17 -19.09
C ARG A 183 11.73 1.47 -19.86
N VAL A 184 12.97 1.90 -20.09
CA VAL A 184 13.30 3.07 -20.93
C VAL A 184 13.38 2.62 -22.39
N GLU A 185 12.55 3.24 -23.21
CA GLU A 185 12.56 2.98 -24.65
C GLU A 185 13.71 3.76 -25.38
N PRO A 186 14.26 3.21 -26.44
CA PRO A 186 14.00 1.86 -26.95
C PRO A 186 14.62 0.78 -26.07
N ASP A 187 13.82 -0.20 -25.61
CA ASP A 187 14.30 -1.29 -24.77
C ASP A 187 15.06 -2.33 -25.59
N VAL A 188 16.19 -1.89 -26.11
CA VAL A 188 17.10 -2.70 -26.93
C VAL A 188 18.30 -3.19 -26.12
N LYS A 189 19.03 -4.14 -26.71
CA LYS A 189 20.23 -4.70 -26.11
C LYS A 189 21.25 -3.60 -25.75
N GLY A 190 21.71 -3.63 -24.48
CA GLY A 190 22.76 -2.74 -24.00
C GLY A 190 22.28 -1.34 -23.61
N ASN A 191 20.98 -1.06 -23.61
CA ASN A 191 20.49 0.23 -23.14
C ASN A 191 20.79 0.40 -21.64
N SER A 192 21.84 1.17 -21.33
CA SER A 192 22.30 1.42 -19.96
C SER A 192 21.29 2.18 -19.11
N ALA A 193 20.39 2.95 -19.71
CA ALA A 193 19.32 3.65 -19.00
C ALA A 193 18.36 2.67 -18.26
N ASN A 194 18.40 1.39 -18.63
CA ASN A 194 17.68 0.33 -17.92
C ASN A 194 18.48 -0.35 -16.79
N GLN A 195 19.71 0.12 -16.52
CA GLN A 195 20.49 -0.25 -15.34
C GLN A 195 20.22 0.74 -14.21
N ARG A 196 19.06 0.65 -13.58
CA ARG A 196 18.61 1.64 -12.61
C ARG A 196 17.97 1.03 -11.39
N PHE A 197 17.70 1.87 -10.41
CA PHE A 197 16.96 1.50 -9.21
C PHE A 197 15.54 2.08 -9.25
N LEU A 198 14.59 1.27 -8.83
CA LEU A 198 13.24 1.70 -8.56
C LEU A 198 12.97 1.54 -7.05
N ILE A 199 12.32 2.52 -6.48
CA ILE A 199 12.01 2.57 -5.06
C ILE A 199 10.49 2.49 -4.90
N HIS A 200 10.03 1.52 -4.11
CA HIS A 200 8.62 1.42 -3.76
C HIS A 200 8.47 1.69 -2.27
N ILE A 201 7.65 2.67 -1.93
CA ILE A 201 7.31 2.99 -0.55
C ILE A 201 5.82 2.72 -0.40
N ILE A 202 5.48 1.64 0.27
CA ILE A 202 4.13 1.12 0.36
C ILE A 202 3.71 1.11 1.82
N PRO A 203 2.59 1.75 2.21
CA PRO A 203 2.06 1.60 3.55
C PRO A 203 1.67 0.14 3.79
N LYS A 204 2.11 -0.44 4.91
CA LYS A 204 1.83 -1.84 5.25
C LYS A 204 0.35 -2.02 5.58
N PRO A 205 -0.40 -2.86 4.88
CA PRO A 205 -1.78 -3.17 5.25
C PRO A 205 -1.82 -3.88 6.61
N GLY A 206 -2.84 -3.61 7.43
CA GLY A 206 -3.05 -4.24 8.74
C GLY A 206 -2.72 -3.37 9.95
N VAL A 207 -1.97 -2.27 9.79
CA VAL A 207 -1.73 -1.32 10.90
C VAL A 207 -2.93 -0.42 11.15
N ILE A 208 -3.79 -0.23 10.14
CA ILE A 208 -5.02 0.57 10.23
C ILE A 208 -6.04 -0.07 11.18
N GLU A 209 -6.07 -1.40 11.28
CA GLU A 209 -6.93 -2.13 12.23
C GLU A 209 -6.50 -1.97 13.69
N GLN A 210 -5.20 -1.89 13.97
CA GLN A 210 -4.69 -1.75 15.35
C GLN A 210 -4.99 -0.38 15.96
N ILE A 211 -5.20 0.66 15.16
CA ILE A 211 -5.56 2.00 15.65
C ILE A 211 -6.99 2.01 16.23
N LYS A 212 -7.90 1.18 15.71
CA LYS A 212 -9.27 1.04 16.26
C LYS A 212 -9.31 0.35 17.62
N LEU A 213 -8.44 -0.64 17.85
CA LEU A 213 -8.43 -1.40 19.11
C LEU A 213 -7.83 -0.62 20.30
N LYS A 214 -7.07 0.44 20.05
CA LYS A 214 -6.49 1.30 21.12
C LYS A 214 -7.40 2.46 21.54
N LYS A 215 -8.52 2.72 20.86
CA LYS A 215 -9.49 3.77 21.20
C LYS A 215 -10.78 3.26 21.88
N GLN A 216 -10.88 1.96 22.16
CA GLN A 216 -11.89 1.34 23.03
C GLN A 216 -11.26 0.98 24.38
#